data_8ef92c1b11aa01985f27961630cc865e
#
_entry.id   8ef92c1b11aa01985f27961630cc865e
#
_cell.length_a   1.000
_cell.length_b   1.000
_cell.length_c   1.000
_cell.angle_alpha   90.00
_cell.angle_beta   90.00
_cell.angle_gamma   90.00
#
_symmetry.space_group_name_H-M   'P 1'
#
loop_
_entity.id
_entity.type
_entity.pdbx_description
1 polymer ?
#
loop_
_entity_poly.entity_id
_entity_poly.type
_entity_poly.pdbx_seq_one_letter_code
_entity_poly.pdbx_strand_id
1 'polypeptide(L)'
;MHYAELNDAWAELTAPGAPFEITEIEVRGAKIRSFKNAPPSVREVWLSTLPFAERDYLVYEDERFTYAQAHAEVASIANWMLAHGVKPGDRIAVAMRNYPEWMLIYWAACCIGVAVVGMNAWWTAPEMAYGLKDSAPKVVFADEERIARINEDPAMLGEATL
;
A
#
# COMPACT_ATOMS: atom_id res chain seq x y z
N MET A 1 -28.62 15.81 -2.82
CA MET A 1 -27.75 16.43 -1.79
C MET A 1 -27.28 17.78 -2.34
N HIS A 2 -27.57 18.86 -1.64
CA HIS A 2 -27.26 20.22 -2.11
C HIS A 2 -25.76 20.50 -1.84
N TYR A 3 -25.04 21.12 -2.78
CA TYR A 3 -23.63 21.51 -2.59
C TYR A 3 -23.41 22.40 -1.35
N ALA A 4 -24.40 23.21 -0.99
CA ALA A 4 -24.37 24.03 0.23
C ALA A 4 -24.27 23.18 1.49
N GLU A 5 -25.08 22.14 1.62
CA GLU A 5 -25.07 21.22 2.78
C GLU A 5 -23.72 20.49 2.93
N LEU A 6 -23.08 20.13 1.81
CA LEU A 6 -21.73 19.52 1.83
C LEU A 6 -20.67 20.52 2.29
N ASN A 7 -20.75 21.77 1.86
CA ASN A 7 -19.83 22.84 2.29
C ASN A 7 -19.99 23.15 3.77
N ASP A 8 -21.22 23.19 4.27
CA ASP A 8 -21.50 23.43 5.68
C ASP A 8 -20.96 22.27 6.55
N ALA A 9 -21.22 21.03 6.16
CA ALA A 9 -20.67 19.84 6.83
C ALA A 9 -19.13 19.81 6.79
N TRP A 10 -18.52 20.18 5.68
CA TRP A 10 -17.07 20.31 5.56
C TRP A 10 -16.52 21.37 6.51
N ALA A 11 -17.14 22.55 6.53
CA ALA A 11 -16.73 23.63 7.41
C ALA A 11 -16.81 23.24 8.90
N GLU A 12 -17.91 22.58 9.30
CA GLU A 12 -18.09 22.08 10.66
C GLU A 12 -17.04 21.04 11.05
N LEU A 13 -16.85 20.03 10.18
CA LEU A 13 -15.92 18.92 10.47
C LEU A 13 -14.45 19.35 10.50
N THR A 14 -14.08 20.42 9.80
CA THR A 14 -12.69 20.90 9.69
C THR A 14 -12.40 22.13 10.53
N ALA A 15 -13.38 22.63 11.31
CA ALA A 15 -13.23 23.78 12.19
C ALA A 15 -12.20 23.50 13.32
N PRO A 16 -11.66 24.55 13.96
CA PRO A 16 -10.79 24.39 15.14
C PRO A 16 -11.47 23.57 16.23
N GLY A 17 -10.79 22.54 16.73
CA GLY A 17 -11.32 21.60 17.73
C GLY A 17 -12.19 20.48 17.17
N ALA A 18 -12.51 20.47 15.89
CA ALA A 18 -13.29 19.43 15.23
C ALA A 18 -12.41 18.19 14.91
N PRO A 19 -13.03 17.00 14.66
CA PRO A 19 -12.27 15.75 14.43
C PRO A 19 -11.26 15.83 13.28
N PHE A 20 -11.56 16.60 12.24
CA PHE A 20 -10.72 16.79 11.05
C PHE A 20 -10.17 18.22 10.96
N GLU A 21 -9.89 18.85 12.11
CA GLU A 21 -9.29 20.19 12.16
C GLU A 21 -8.13 20.31 11.17
N ILE A 22 -8.18 21.35 10.32
CA ILE A 22 -7.11 21.61 9.34
C ILE A 22 -6.13 22.63 9.95
N THR A 23 -4.85 22.36 9.81
CA THR A 23 -3.76 23.26 10.16
C THR A 23 -2.78 23.41 9.00
N GLU A 24 -1.93 24.43 9.06
CA GLU A 24 -0.81 24.60 8.13
C GLU A 24 0.44 23.97 8.74
N ILE A 25 1.13 23.16 7.95
CA ILE A 25 2.40 22.55 8.30
C ILE A 25 3.44 22.85 7.22
N GLU A 26 4.72 22.85 7.59
CA GLU A 26 5.81 22.99 6.64
C GLU A 26 6.40 21.61 6.31
N VAL A 27 6.43 21.26 5.01
CA VAL A 27 7.05 20.04 4.52
C VAL A 27 8.05 20.39 3.43
N ARG A 28 9.33 20.08 3.67
CA ARG A 28 10.42 20.34 2.72
C ARG A 28 10.46 21.79 2.23
N GLY A 29 10.19 22.76 3.11
CA GLY A 29 10.18 24.18 2.81
C GLY A 29 8.90 24.71 2.14
N ALA A 30 7.91 23.84 1.91
CA ALA A 30 6.60 24.23 1.40
C ALA A 30 5.54 24.20 2.51
N LYS A 31 4.75 25.26 2.61
CA LYS A 31 3.58 25.29 3.48
C LYS A 31 2.41 24.60 2.83
N ILE A 32 1.88 23.60 3.51
CA ILE A 32 0.72 22.81 3.04
C ILE A 32 -0.36 22.74 4.11
N ARG A 33 -1.61 22.60 3.69
CA ARG A 33 -2.71 22.30 4.60
C ARG A 33 -2.75 20.81 4.88
N SER A 34 -2.88 20.45 6.16
CA SER A 34 -2.98 19.06 6.61
C SER A 34 -3.98 18.95 7.75
N PHE A 35 -4.47 17.75 8.00
CA PHE A 35 -5.26 17.48 9.20
C PHE A 35 -4.34 17.51 10.42
N LYS A 36 -4.71 18.28 11.45
CA LYS A 36 -3.92 18.45 12.68
C LYS A 36 -3.65 17.12 13.40
N ASN A 37 -4.65 16.24 13.40
CA ASN A 37 -4.60 14.95 14.08
C ASN A 37 -4.35 13.78 13.09
N ALA A 38 -3.73 14.06 11.92
CA ALA A 38 -3.38 13.01 11.00
C ALA A 38 -2.39 12.02 11.64
N PRO A 39 -2.55 10.71 11.42
CA PRO A 39 -1.53 9.74 11.79
C PRO A 39 -0.18 10.12 11.14
N PRO A 40 0.95 9.97 11.85
CA PRO A 40 2.26 10.42 11.37
C PRO A 40 2.77 9.60 10.17
N SER A 41 2.21 8.42 9.94
CA SER A 41 2.56 7.55 8.81
C SER A 41 1.45 6.58 8.46
N VAL A 42 1.51 6.01 7.27
CA VAL A 42 0.60 4.92 6.83
C VAL A 42 0.76 3.68 7.71
N ARG A 43 1.96 3.43 8.24
CA ARG A 43 2.20 2.39 9.24
C ARG A 43 1.33 2.58 10.48
N GLU A 44 1.26 3.80 11.02
CA GLU A 44 0.45 4.08 12.20
C GLU A 44 -1.05 3.88 11.93
N VAL A 45 -1.51 4.14 10.70
CA VAL A 45 -2.87 3.79 10.28
C VAL A 45 -3.11 2.29 10.41
N TRP A 46 -2.16 1.46 9.92
CA TRP A 46 -2.26 0.01 10.05
C TRP A 46 -2.24 -0.45 11.51
N LEU A 47 -1.31 0.06 12.30
CA LEU A 47 -1.20 -0.30 13.72
C LEU A 47 -2.43 0.12 14.54
N SER A 48 -3.13 1.18 14.14
CA SER A 48 -4.38 1.60 14.81
C SER A 48 -5.51 0.59 14.68
N THR A 49 -5.39 -0.39 13.81
CA THR A 49 -6.38 -1.47 13.65
C THR A 49 -6.22 -2.62 14.63
N LEU A 50 -5.13 -2.69 15.41
CA LEU A 50 -4.87 -3.74 16.40
C LEU A 50 -6.05 -4.02 17.37
N PRO A 51 -6.80 -2.99 17.86
CA PRO A 51 -7.95 -3.23 18.73
C PRO A 51 -9.10 -4.00 18.07
N PHE A 52 -9.09 -4.17 16.74
CA PHE A 52 -10.12 -4.87 15.99
C PHE A 52 -9.76 -6.32 15.66
N ALA A 53 -8.81 -6.91 16.39
CA ALA A 53 -8.20 -8.22 16.15
C ALA A 53 -9.16 -9.33 15.69
N GLU A 54 -10.31 -9.44 16.35
CA GLU A 54 -11.30 -10.50 16.09
C GLU A 54 -12.31 -10.19 14.97
N ARG A 55 -12.23 -8.97 14.38
CA ARG A 55 -13.13 -8.59 13.28
C ARG A 55 -12.57 -9.06 11.95
N ASP A 56 -13.48 -9.37 11.00
CA ASP A 56 -13.10 -9.61 9.62
C ASP A 56 -12.46 -8.35 9.01
N TYR A 57 -11.30 -8.55 8.41
CA TYR A 57 -10.58 -7.52 7.65
C TYR A 57 -10.71 -7.73 6.15
N LEU A 58 -10.39 -8.92 5.66
CA LEU A 58 -10.49 -9.28 4.26
C LEU A 58 -11.51 -10.40 4.08
N VAL A 59 -12.35 -10.21 3.09
CA VAL A 59 -13.35 -11.18 2.66
C VAL A 59 -13.16 -11.40 1.16
N TYR A 60 -12.77 -12.59 0.76
CA TYR A 60 -12.57 -12.95 -0.63
C TYR A 60 -13.18 -14.34 -0.89
N GLU A 61 -14.21 -14.39 -1.72
CA GLU A 61 -15.00 -15.61 -1.93
C GLU A 61 -15.40 -16.26 -0.60
N ASP A 62 -14.95 -17.49 -0.32
CA ASP A 62 -15.20 -18.21 0.93
C ASP A 62 -14.10 -17.96 1.99
N GLU A 63 -13.05 -17.24 1.64
CA GLU A 63 -11.95 -16.93 2.56
C GLU A 63 -12.26 -15.72 3.44
N ARG A 64 -11.83 -15.79 4.69
CA ARG A 64 -11.95 -14.73 5.69
C ARG A 64 -10.64 -14.57 6.43
N PHE A 65 -10.17 -13.36 6.51
CA PHE A 65 -9.01 -12.98 7.33
C PHE A 65 -9.47 -12.01 8.39
N THR A 66 -9.28 -12.34 9.65
CA THR A 66 -9.43 -11.38 10.73
C THR A 66 -8.28 -10.36 10.71
N TYR A 67 -8.44 -9.23 11.40
CA TYR A 67 -7.33 -8.28 11.57
C TYR A 67 -6.12 -8.95 12.23
N ALA A 68 -6.31 -9.84 13.23
CA ALA A 68 -5.21 -10.55 13.86
C ALA A 68 -4.43 -11.42 12.87
N GLN A 69 -5.12 -12.18 12.04
CA GLN A 69 -4.51 -13.00 11.00
C GLN A 69 -3.77 -12.14 9.98
N ALA A 70 -4.42 -11.08 9.50
CA ALA A 70 -3.80 -10.16 8.55
C ALA A 70 -2.55 -9.47 9.13
N HIS A 71 -2.55 -9.07 10.41
CA HIS A 71 -1.36 -8.54 11.09
C HIS A 71 -0.20 -9.56 11.13
N ALA A 72 -0.49 -10.84 11.37
CA ALA A 72 0.52 -11.90 11.38
C ALA A 72 1.13 -12.10 9.98
N GLU A 73 0.29 -12.17 8.94
CA GLU A 73 0.74 -12.28 7.55
C GLU A 73 1.55 -11.06 7.10
N VAL A 74 1.07 -9.85 7.39
CA VAL A 74 1.78 -8.59 7.10
C VAL A 74 3.16 -8.59 7.76
N ALA A 75 3.27 -9.02 9.01
CA ALA A 75 4.55 -9.11 9.71
C ALA A 75 5.47 -10.17 9.07
N SER A 76 4.93 -11.31 8.66
CA SER A 76 5.69 -12.37 7.97
C SER A 76 6.26 -11.87 6.64
N ILE A 77 5.42 -11.25 5.80
CA ILE A 77 5.84 -10.69 4.50
C ILE A 77 6.88 -9.57 4.70
N ALA A 78 6.68 -8.68 5.68
CA ALA A 78 7.64 -7.61 5.98
C ALA A 78 9.00 -8.17 6.39
N ASN A 79 9.03 -9.17 7.27
CA ASN A 79 10.25 -9.84 7.69
C ASN A 79 10.94 -10.56 6.53
N TRP A 80 10.17 -11.20 5.64
CA TRP A 80 10.71 -11.82 4.44
C TRP A 80 11.38 -10.78 3.54
N MET A 81 10.73 -9.64 3.28
CA MET A 81 11.32 -8.56 2.49
C MET A 81 12.64 -8.06 3.09
N LEU A 82 12.68 -7.82 4.41
CA LEU A 82 13.90 -7.38 5.11
C LEU A 82 15.02 -8.42 5.00
N ALA A 83 14.70 -9.71 5.15
CA ALA A 83 15.65 -10.81 5.01
C ALA A 83 16.22 -10.93 3.58
N HIS A 84 15.46 -10.50 2.57
CA HIS A 84 15.89 -10.46 1.17
C HIS A 84 16.49 -9.08 0.75
N GLY A 85 16.92 -8.29 1.74
CA GLY A 85 17.71 -7.08 1.49
C GLY A 85 16.91 -5.84 1.10
N VAL A 86 15.58 -5.88 1.16
CA VAL A 86 14.74 -4.70 0.96
C VAL A 86 14.91 -3.75 2.14
N LYS A 87 15.07 -2.45 1.87
CA LYS A 87 15.33 -1.41 2.87
C LYS A 87 14.32 -0.27 2.76
N PRO A 88 14.12 0.52 3.83
CA PRO A 88 13.34 1.74 3.76
C PRO A 88 13.80 2.63 2.60
N GLY A 89 12.85 3.13 1.81
CA GLY A 89 13.11 3.92 0.60
C GLY A 89 13.26 3.12 -0.70
N ASP A 90 13.39 1.79 -0.61
CA ASP A 90 13.33 0.93 -1.79
C ASP A 90 11.90 0.88 -2.37
N ARG A 91 11.77 0.23 -3.51
CA ARG A 91 10.50 -0.06 -4.18
C ARG A 91 10.32 -1.56 -4.32
N ILE A 92 9.08 -2.01 -4.19
CA ILE A 92 8.63 -3.33 -4.63
C ILE A 92 7.56 -3.15 -5.70
N ALA A 93 7.42 -4.11 -6.60
CA ALA A 93 6.32 -4.16 -7.56
C ALA A 93 5.29 -5.23 -7.15
N VAL A 94 4.01 -4.92 -7.37
CA VAL A 94 2.92 -5.87 -7.18
C VAL A 94 2.17 -6.01 -8.49
N ALA A 95 2.34 -7.16 -9.14
CA ALA A 95 1.77 -7.50 -10.44
C ALA A 95 0.76 -8.66 -10.28
N MET A 96 -0.43 -8.36 -9.81
CA MET A 96 -1.48 -9.37 -9.58
C MET A 96 -2.88 -8.76 -9.65
N ARG A 97 -3.88 -9.64 -9.73
CA ARG A 97 -5.29 -9.27 -9.60
C ARG A 97 -5.59 -8.83 -8.16
N ASN A 98 -6.83 -8.41 -7.92
CA ASN A 98 -7.29 -7.96 -6.60
C ASN A 98 -7.50 -9.16 -5.65
N TYR A 99 -6.42 -9.83 -5.31
CA TYR A 99 -6.36 -10.91 -4.32
C TYR A 99 -6.10 -10.35 -2.92
N PRO A 100 -6.40 -11.09 -1.85
CA PRO A 100 -6.05 -10.70 -0.47
C PRO A 100 -4.58 -10.37 -0.30
N GLU A 101 -3.69 -11.10 -0.94
CA GLU A 101 -2.24 -10.94 -0.91
C GLU A 101 -1.80 -9.54 -1.34
N TRP A 102 -2.53 -8.91 -2.28
CA TRP A 102 -2.23 -7.55 -2.72
C TRP A 102 -2.24 -6.56 -1.54
N MET A 103 -3.28 -6.66 -0.71
CA MET A 103 -3.44 -5.80 0.47
C MET A 103 -2.44 -6.13 1.56
N LEU A 104 -2.14 -7.41 1.77
CA LEU A 104 -1.17 -7.87 2.77
C LEU A 104 0.24 -7.38 2.42
N ILE A 105 0.65 -7.51 1.16
CA ILE A 105 1.93 -7.02 0.63
C ILE A 105 2.02 -5.48 0.75
N TYR A 106 0.94 -4.77 0.41
CA TYR A 106 0.88 -3.31 0.54
C TYR A 106 1.16 -2.85 1.97
N TRP A 107 0.45 -3.42 2.95
CA TRP A 107 0.65 -3.08 4.35
C TRP A 107 2.04 -3.46 4.85
N ALA A 108 2.56 -4.61 4.43
CA ALA A 108 3.91 -5.05 4.77
C ALA A 108 4.97 -4.04 4.30
N ALA A 109 4.88 -3.61 3.04
CA ALA A 109 5.77 -2.60 2.48
C ALA A 109 5.64 -1.25 3.22
N CYS A 110 4.42 -0.78 3.46
CA CYS A 110 4.17 0.45 4.22
C CYS A 110 4.77 0.39 5.64
N CYS A 111 4.67 -0.77 6.31
CA CYS A 111 5.20 -0.96 7.66
C CYS A 111 6.71 -0.83 7.75
N ILE A 112 7.44 -1.12 6.68
CA ILE A 112 8.91 -1.03 6.63
C ILE A 112 9.42 0.16 5.80
N GLY A 113 8.53 1.09 5.42
CA GLY A 113 8.92 2.32 4.71
C GLY A 113 9.32 2.11 3.25
N VAL A 114 8.74 1.13 2.58
CA VAL A 114 8.99 0.76 1.19
C VAL A 114 7.83 1.23 0.30
N ALA A 115 8.16 1.76 -0.87
CA ALA A 115 7.16 2.18 -1.84
C ALA A 115 6.62 1.00 -2.64
N VAL A 116 5.30 0.95 -2.84
CA VAL A 116 4.64 -0.06 -3.65
C VAL A 116 4.35 0.48 -5.04
N VAL A 117 4.84 -0.22 -6.06
CA VAL A 117 4.54 0.02 -7.46
C VAL A 117 3.44 -0.95 -7.88
N GLY A 118 2.19 -0.49 -7.88
CA GLY A 118 1.05 -1.27 -8.35
C GLY A 118 1.08 -1.36 -9.88
N MET A 119 1.30 -2.55 -10.41
CA MET A 119 1.27 -2.80 -11.85
C MET A 119 -0.14 -3.19 -12.28
N ASN A 120 -0.55 -2.68 -13.44
CA ASN A 120 -1.85 -3.07 -13.98
C ASN A 120 -1.83 -4.56 -14.36
N ALA A 121 -2.76 -5.33 -13.78
CA ALA A 121 -2.87 -6.77 -14.01
C ALA A 121 -3.15 -7.15 -15.49
N TRP A 122 -3.60 -6.22 -16.29
CA TRP A 122 -3.89 -6.42 -17.73
C TRP A 122 -2.76 -6.01 -18.65
N TRP A 123 -1.65 -5.51 -18.12
CA TRP A 123 -0.50 -5.15 -18.92
C TRP A 123 0.04 -6.35 -19.71
N THR A 124 0.39 -6.06 -20.95
CA THR A 124 1.16 -6.97 -21.80
C THR A 124 2.61 -7.08 -21.31
N ALA A 125 3.34 -8.08 -21.75
CA ALA A 125 4.75 -8.27 -21.40
C ALA A 125 5.63 -7.02 -21.67
N PRO A 126 5.51 -6.33 -22.84
CA PRO A 126 6.25 -5.08 -23.05
C PRO A 126 5.90 -3.94 -22.09
N GLU A 127 4.63 -3.80 -21.71
CA GLU A 127 4.20 -2.79 -20.74
C GLU A 127 4.73 -3.11 -19.33
N MET A 128 4.71 -4.38 -18.94
CA MET A 128 5.31 -4.84 -17.69
C MET A 128 6.82 -4.58 -17.68
N ALA A 129 7.52 -4.90 -18.76
CA ALA A 129 8.96 -4.65 -18.88
C ALA A 129 9.30 -3.17 -18.75
N TYR A 130 8.50 -2.28 -19.36
CA TYR A 130 8.66 -0.83 -19.17
C TYR A 130 8.47 -0.42 -17.71
N GLY A 131 7.38 -0.86 -17.07
CA GLY A 131 7.08 -0.51 -15.68
C GLY A 131 8.14 -1.00 -14.69
N LEU A 132 8.65 -2.23 -14.87
CA LEU A 132 9.73 -2.79 -14.06
C LEU A 132 11.05 -2.04 -14.26
N LYS A 133 11.41 -1.73 -15.50
CA LYS A 133 12.62 -0.97 -15.81
C LYS A 133 12.57 0.45 -15.23
N ASP A 134 11.45 1.14 -15.38
CA ASP A 134 11.29 2.52 -14.91
C ASP A 134 11.29 2.61 -13.39
N SER A 135 10.58 1.71 -12.72
CA SER A 135 10.47 1.70 -11.26
C SER A 135 11.65 1.06 -10.55
N ALA A 136 12.40 0.18 -11.22
CA ALA A 136 13.55 -0.57 -10.68
C ALA A 136 13.26 -1.14 -9.27
N PRO A 137 12.26 -2.02 -9.10
CA PRO A 137 11.91 -2.58 -7.81
C PRO A 137 12.98 -3.58 -7.34
N LYS A 138 13.10 -3.77 -6.03
CA LYS A 138 13.96 -4.81 -5.45
C LYS A 138 13.33 -6.19 -5.51
N VAL A 139 12.01 -6.25 -5.37
CA VAL A 139 11.21 -7.48 -5.38
C VAL A 139 9.98 -7.26 -6.23
N VAL A 140 9.57 -8.28 -6.95
CA VAL A 140 8.31 -8.34 -7.70
C VAL A 140 7.45 -9.45 -7.09
N PHE A 141 6.29 -9.09 -6.58
CA PHE A 141 5.24 -10.04 -6.21
C PHE A 141 4.27 -10.17 -7.37
N ALA A 142 4.00 -11.38 -7.81
CA ALA A 142 3.13 -11.60 -8.96
C ALA A 142 2.25 -12.83 -8.75
N ASP A 143 1.06 -12.81 -9.35
CA ASP A 143 0.23 -14.00 -9.45
C ASP A 143 0.70 -14.92 -10.59
N GLU A 144 0.16 -16.11 -10.63
CA GLU A 144 0.55 -17.16 -11.59
C GLU A 144 0.54 -16.68 -13.05
N GLU A 145 -0.50 -15.94 -13.45
CA GLU A 145 -0.63 -15.44 -14.83
C GLU A 145 0.47 -14.41 -15.17
N ARG A 146 0.85 -13.55 -14.19
CA ARG A 146 1.91 -12.55 -14.40
C ARG A 146 3.28 -13.19 -14.30
N ILE A 147 3.47 -14.18 -13.44
CA ILE A 147 4.68 -15.02 -13.44
C ILE A 147 4.89 -15.68 -14.80
N ALA A 148 3.83 -16.24 -15.41
CA ALA A 148 3.92 -16.82 -16.74
C ALA A 148 4.40 -15.80 -17.78
N ARG A 149 3.87 -14.56 -17.77
CA ARG A 149 4.33 -13.49 -18.68
C ARG A 149 5.78 -13.07 -18.42
N ILE A 150 6.19 -13.00 -17.17
CA ILE A 150 7.59 -12.68 -16.80
C ILE A 150 8.52 -13.78 -17.31
N ASN A 151 8.10 -15.04 -17.24
CA ASN A 151 8.89 -16.18 -17.68
C ASN A 151 9.05 -16.25 -19.22
N GLU A 152 8.20 -15.56 -20.01
CA GLU A 152 8.40 -15.40 -21.45
C GLU A 152 9.62 -14.54 -21.78
N ASP A 153 9.93 -13.55 -20.94
CA ASP A 153 11.11 -12.69 -21.04
C ASP A 153 11.64 -12.33 -19.63
N PRO A 154 12.37 -13.24 -18.96
CA PRO A 154 12.89 -13.00 -17.62
C PRO A 154 13.84 -11.79 -17.51
N ALA A 155 14.40 -11.31 -18.63
CA ALA A 155 15.28 -10.16 -18.66
C ALA A 155 14.56 -8.86 -18.20
N MET A 156 13.23 -8.84 -18.24
CA MET A 156 12.45 -7.69 -17.75
C MET A 156 12.58 -7.46 -16.25
N LEU A 157 12.95 -8.46 -15.47
CA LEU A 157 13.18 -8.31 -14.01
C LEU A 157 14.41 -7.47 -13.69
N GLY A 158 15.42 -7.43 -14.59
CA GLY A 158 16.69 -6.78 -14.30
C GLY A 158 17.35 -7.40 -13.06
N GLU A 159 17.53 -6.59 -12.01
CA GLU A 159 18.10 -7.03 -10.72
C GLU A 159 17.03 -7.42 -9.67
N ALA A 160 15.75 -7.34 -10.01
CA ALA A 160 14.68 -7.65 -9.08
C ALA A 160 14.58 -9.15 -8.79
N THR A 161 14.26 -9.51 -7.57
CA THR A 161 13.84 -10.87 -7.19
C THR A 161 12.35 -11.06 -7.48
N LEU A 162 11.97 -12.19 -8.10
CA LEU A 162 10.58 -12.61 -8.30
C LEU A 162 10.16 -13.54 -7.17
#